data_195d02a2454bb380e5cff368b3477110
#
_entry.id   195d02a2454bb380e5cff368b3477110
#
_cell.length_a   1.000
_cell.length_b   1.000
_cell.length_c   1.000
_cell.angle_alpha   90.00
_cell.angle_beta   90.00
_cell.angle_gamma   90.00
#
_symmetry.space_group_name_H-M   'P 1'
#
loop_
_entity.id
_entity.type
_entity.pdbx_description
1 polymer ?
#
loop_
_entity_poly.entity_id
_entity_poly.type
_entity_poly.pdbx_seq_one_letter_code
_entity_poly.pdbx_strand_id
1 'polypeptide(L)'
;MPKEEELVRMLIRYGEKIMCYLEDENGEERPLTVTEYIASELKEDELQFHDPLHRLILKEAEAHLHDNGFTTERYFIAHPDPAISKLAADLASERYQLSKYHSKNQKIITDEERLYELVPRLLLDFKLAIVEEEMKHTLQALSNPAIANDPEQCLAIMQRYKELQQTQSLMAQNAGDRVVLKA
;
A
#
# COMPACT_ATOMS: atom_id res chain seq x y z
N MET A 1 2.88 -2.64 -10.72
CA MET A 1 1.52 -2.02 -10.50
C MET A 1 1.71 -0.60 -9.96
N PRO A 2 1.21 0.47 -10.60
CA PRO A 2 1.50 1.86 -10.18
C PRO A 2 1.11 2.17 -8.73
N LYS A 3 -0.03 1.65 -8.25
CA LYS A 3 -0.49 1.85 -6.87
C LYS A 3 0.39 1.17 -5.81
N GLU A 4 0.97 0.05 -6.15
CA GLU A 4 1.96 -0.64 -5.34
C GLU A 4 3.25 0.18 -5.21
N GLU A 5 3.71 0.77 -6.31
CA GLU A 5 4.90 1.61 -6.36
C GLU A 5 4.76 2.89 -5.50
N GLU A 6 3.58 3.52 -5.52
CA GLU A 6 3.26 4.66 -4.66
C GLU A 6 3.35 4.28 -3.18
N LEU A 7 2.84 3.11 -2.81
CA LEU A 7 2.90 2.61 -1.43
C LEU A 7 4.33 2.28 -1.00
N VAL A 8 5.10 1.62 -1.88
CA VAL A 8 6.53 1.33 -1.64
C VAL A 8 7.37 2.61 -1.54
N ARG A 9 7.04 3.65 -2.29
CA ARG A 9 7.65 4.97 -2.13
C ARG A 9 7.46 5.53 -0.72
N MET A 10 6.24 5.43 -0.17
CA MET A 10 5.98 5.86 1.21
C MET A 10 6.76 5.03 2.22
N LEU A 11 6.85 3.72 2.00
CA LEU A 11 7.63 2.80 2.82
C LEU A 11 9.13 3.16 2.82
N ILE A 12 9.73 3.39 1.66
CA ILE A 12 11.15 3.76 1.55
C ILE A 12 11.43 5.11 2.19
N ARG A 13 10.57 6.10 2.00
CA ARG A 13 10.82 7.48 2.47
C ARG A 13 10.49 7.70 3.93
N TYR A 14 9.53 6.97 4.46
CA TYR A 14 8.93 7.26 5.77
C TYR A 14 8.67 6.00 6.62
N GLY A 15 9.21 4.85 6.24
CA GLY A 15 8.89 3.58 6.87
C GLY A 15 9.08 3.55 8.39
N GLU A 16 10.13 4.21 8.91
CA GLU A 16 10.43 4.31 10.33
C GLU A 16 9.62 5.39 11.06
N LYS A 17 8.92 6.26 10.32
CA LYS A 17 8.16 7.36 10.93
C LYS A 17 6.90 6.88 11.59
N ILE A 18 6.60 7.47 12.75
CA ILE A 18 5.34 7.23 13.44
C ILE A 18 4.21 7.87 12.63
N MET A 19 3.23 7.06 12.28
CA MET A 19 2.06 7.48 11.52
C MET A 19 0.90 7.86 12.43
N CYS A 20 0.66 7.06 13.47
CA CYS A 20 -0.39 7.27 14.46
C CYS A 20 -0.06 6.54 15.76
N TYR A 21 -0.92 6.71 16.75
CA TYR A 21 -0.88 5.98 18.01
C TYR A 21 -2.11 5.09 18.11
N LEU A 22 -1.93 3.84 18.51
CA LEU A 22 -3.00 2.91 18.81
C LEU A 22 -3.15 2.81 20.31
N GLU A 23 -4.38 2.89 20.79
CA GLU A 23 -4.73 2.63 22.19
C GLU A 23 -4.97 1.13 22.37
N ASP A 24 -4.27 0.51 23.29
CA ASP A 24 -4.47 -0.90 23.64
C ASP A 24 -5.68 -1.09 24.59
N GLU A 25 -5.99 -2.35 24.91
CA GLU A 25 -7.10 -2.71 25.81
C GLU A 25 -6.95 -2.12 27.22
N ASN A 26 -5.74 -1.70 27.61
CA ASN A 26 -5.42 -1.10 28.90
C ASN A 26 -5.44 0.43 28.87
N GLY A 27 -5.68 1.04 27.69
CA GLY A 27 -5.62 2.48 27.50
C GLY A 27 -4.21 3.03 27.34
N GLU A 28 -3.22 2.17 27.08
CA GLU A 28 -1.84 2.60 26.79
C GLU A 28 -1.69 2.91 25.28
N GLU A 29 -1.13 4.09 24.99
CA GLU A 29 -0.85 4.49 23.60
C GLU A 29 0.44 3.84 23.09
N ARG A 30 0.33 3.08 22.01
CA ARG A 30 1.47 2.50 21.30
C ARG A 30 1.67 3.22 19.97
N PRO A 31 2.89 3.72 19.69
CA PRO A 31 3.19 4.29 18.39
C PRO A 31 3.15 3.20 17.30
N LEU A 32 2.59 3.57 16.14
CA LEU A 32 2.53 2.73 14.96
C LEU A 32 3.29 3.43 13.82
N THR A 33 4.33 2.78 13.32
CA THR A 33 5.10 3.28 12.18
C THR A 33 4.42 2.97 10.85
N VAL A 34 4.86 3.66 9.78
CA VAL A 34 4.37 3.40 8.41
C VAL A 34 4.63 1.93 8.02
N THR A 35 5.82 1.40 8.33
CA THR A 35 6.16 0.00 8.05
C THR A 35 5.23 -0.97 8.76
N GLU A 36 5.03 -0.81 10.08
CA GLU A 36 4.15 -1.67 10.88
C GLU A 36 2.71 -1.62 10.39
N TYR A 37 2.22 -0.43 10.05
CA TYR A 37 0.87 -0.26 9.52
C TYR A 37 0.67 -1.01 8.21
N ILE A 38 1.55 -0.78 7.22
CA ILE A 38 1.46 -1.46 5.92
C ILE A 38 1.55 -2.98 6.08
N ALA A 39 2.52 -3.46 6.88
CA ALA A 39 2.73 -4.89 7.10
C ALA A 39 1.54 -5.55 7.79
N SER A 40 0.97 -4.93 8.84
CA SER A 40 -0.18 -5.46 9.57
C SER A 40 -1.42 -5.53 8.69
N GLU A 41 -1.72 -4.49 7.94
CA GLU A 41 -2.89 -4.41 7.05
C GLU A 41 -2.82 -5.42 5.89
N LEU A 42 -1.62 -5.60 5.30
CA LEU A 42 -1.44 -6.61 4.25
C LEU A 42 -1.58 -8.03 4.81
N LYS A 43 -1.06 -8.27 6.01
CA LYS A 43 -1.15 -9.56 6.69
C LYS A 43 -2.59 -9.89 7.09
N GLU A 44 -3.34 -8.92 7.61
CA GLU A 44 -4.74 -9.08 8.01
C GLU A 44 -5.63 -9.48 6.83
N ASP A 45 -5.39 -8.88 5.67
CA ASP A 45 -6.15 -9.16 4.44
C ASP A 45 -5.55 -10.32 3.61
N GLU A 46 -4.53 -11.02 4.13
CA GLU A 46 -3.80 -12.09 3.41
C GLU A 46 -3.25 -11.65 2.04
N LEU A 47 -2.91 -10.35 1.92
CA LEU A 47 -2.36 -9.75 0.72
C LEU A 47 -0.83 -9.64 0.80
N GLN A 48 -0.19 -9.50 -0.36
CA GLN A 48 1.22 -9.21 -0.49
C GLN A 48 1.47 -8.34 -1.72
N PHE A 49 2.60 -7.66 -1.74
CA PHE A 49 3.04 -6.96 -2.94
C PHE A 49 3.22 -7.93 -4.12
N HIS A 50 2.86 -7.49 -5.30
CA HIS A 50 2.98 -8.29 -6.52
C HIS A 50 4.45 -8.50 -6.92
N ASP A 51 5.24 -7.44 -6.84
CA ASP A 51 6.66 -7.47 -7.16
C ASP A 51 7.47 -8.12 -6.01
N PRO A 52 8.29 -9.16 -6.32
CA PRO A 52 9.18 -9.78 -5.34
C PRO A 52 10.15 -8.81 -4.67
N LEU A 53 10.59 -7.77 -5.39
CA LEU A 53 11.49 -6.76 -4.87
C LEU A 53 10.80 -5.89 -3.80
N HIS A 54 9.55 -5.53 -4.04
CA HIS A 54 8.74 -4.79 -3.07
C HIS A 54 8.47 -5.61 -1.80
N ARG A 55 8.22 -6.92 -1.94
CA ARG A 55 8.08 -7.83 -0.79
C ARG A 55 9.36 -7.89 0.04
N LEU A 56 10.51 -7.94 -0.63
CA LEU A 56 11.81 -7.95 0.06
C LEU A 56 12.05 -6.65 0.82
N ILE A 57 11.75 -5.51 0.19
CA ILE A 57 11.85 -4.17 0.83
C ILE A 57 11.00 -4.11 2.10
N LEU A 58 9.73 -4.56 2.05
CA LEU A 58 8.87 -4.56 3.23
C LEU A 58 9.43 -5.45 4.33
N LYS A 59 9.86 -6.67 3.99
CA LYS A 59 10.44 -7.63 4.94
C LYS A 59 11.70 -7.09 5.62
N GLU A 60 12.59 -6.45 4.87
CA GLU A 60 13.80 -5.85 5.42
C GLU A 60 13.49 -4.61 6.27
N ALA A 61 12.53 -3.78 5.86
CA ALA A 61 12.07 -2.66 6.67
C ALA A 61 11.54 -3.12 8.03
N GLU A 62 10.74 -4.19 8.08
CA GLU A 62 10.26 -4.79 9.34
C GLU A 62 11.42 -5.33 10.20
N ALA A 63 12.38 -6.00 9.58
CA ALA A 63 13.51 -6.61 10.29
C ALA A 63 14.43 -5.60 10.98
N HIS A 64 14.60 -4.42 10.39
CA HIS A 64 15.52 -3.38 10.87
C HIS A 64 14.83 -2.22 11.59
N LEU A 65 13.51 -2.22 11.69
CA LEU A 65 12.72 -1.10 12.20
C LEU A 65 13.13 -0.64 13.60
N HIS A 66 13.56 -1.57 14.44
CA HIS A 66 13.97 -1.30 15.82
C HIS A 66 15.48 -1.13 16.00
N ASP A 67 16.26 -1.15 14.92
CA ASP A 67 17.68 -0.91 14.97
C ASP A 67 17.98 0.56 15.27
N ASN A 68 18.98 0.80 16.10
CA ASN A 68 19.31 2.15 16.57
C ASN A 68 19.77 3.04 15.40
N GLY A 69 19.05 4.13 15.16
CA GLY A 69 19.35 5.08 14.08
C GLY A 69 18.97 4.60 12.68
N PHE A 70 18.13 3.56 12.58
CA PHE A 70 17.61 3.09 11.31
C PHE A 70 16.72 4.16 10.65
N THR A 71 16.98 4.41 9.38
CA THR A 71 16.11 5.20 8.51
C THR A 71 15.95 4.45 7.20
N THR A 72 14.72 4.20 6.82
CA THR A 72 14.39 3.38 5.64
C THR A 72 14.99 3.94 4.36
N GLU A 73 14.86 5.25 4.11
CA GLU A 73 15.40 5.89 2.91
C GLU A 73 16.92 5.70 2.79
N ARG A 74 17.66 5.97 3.85
CA ARG A 74 19.12 5.84 3.85
C ARG A 74 19.56 4.38 3.69
N TYR A 75 18.87 3.47 4.35
CA TYR A 75 19.15 2.04 4.29
C TYR A 75 18.99 1.50 2.88
N PHE A 76 17.86 1.76 2.23
CA PHE A 76 17.56 1.24 0.90
C PHE A 76 18.36 1.91 -0.21
N ILE A 77 18.67 3.21 -0.11
CA ILE A 77 19.56 3.88 -1.08
C ILE A 77 20.98 3.29 -1.02
N ALA A 78 21.47 2.96 0.18
CA ALA A 78 22.80 2.39 0.37
C ALA A 78 22.80 0.84 0.34
N HIS A 79 21.71 0.21 -0.09
CA HIS A 79 21.56 -1.25 -0.07
C HIS A 79 22.60 -1.93 -0.97
N PRO A 80 23.21 -3.08 -0.54
CA PRO A 80 24.22 -3.80 -1.33
C PRO A 80 23.64 -4.41 -2.62
N ASP A 81 22.33 -4.74 -2.66
CA ASP A 81 21.67 -5.16 -3.89
C ASP A 81 21.41 -3.96 -4.81
N PRO A 82 22.01 -3.93 -6.02
CA PRO A 82 21.84 -2.82 -6.95
C PRO A 82 20.40 -2.61 -7.43
N ALA A 83 19.55 -3.66 -7.44
CA ALA A 83 18.17 -3.54 -7.83
C ALA A 83 17.36 -2.76 -6.79
N ILE A 84 17.61 -3.03 -5.50
CA ILE A 84 16.97 -2.32 -4.38
C ILE A 84 17.47 -0.88 -4.33
N SER A 85 18.80 -0.66 -4.36
CA SER A 85 19.37 0.68 -4.25
C SER A 85 18.96 1.59 -5.41
N LYS A 86 18.86 1.05 -6.63
CA LYS A 86 18.37 1.80 -7.79
C LYS A 86 16.90 2.17 -7.64
N LEU A 87 16.04 1.22 -7.29
CA LEU A 87 14.61 1.48 -7.07
C LEU A 87 14.41 2.54 -5.98
N ALA A 88 15.14 2.40 -4.87
CA ALA A 88 15.06 3.35 -3.76
C ALA A 88 15.50 4.77 -4.19
N ALA A 89 16.60 4.89 -4.94
CA ALA A 89 17.07 6.15 -5.45
C ALA A 89 16.08 6.80 -6.43
N ASP A 90 15.47 6.01 -7.32
CA ASP A 90 14.48 6.46 -8.29
C ASP A 90 13.22 6.99 -7.55
N LEU A 91 12.69 6.22 -6.60
CA LEU A 91 11.50 6.61 -5.83
C LEU A 91 11.76 7.79 -4.87
N ALA A 92 12.96 7.92 -4.32
CA ALA A 92 13.34 9.06 -3.49
C ALA A 92 13.55 10.34 -4.31
N SER A 93 14.06 10.23 -5.55
CA SER A 93 14.39 11.38 -6.41
C SER A 93 13.16 12.11 -6.96
N GLU A 94 12.03 11.44 -7.14
CA GLU A 94 10.76 12.06 -7.57
C GLU A 94 10.29 13.19 -6.63
N ARG A 95 10.76 13.20 -5.38
CA ARG A 95 10.56 14.28 -4.41
C ARG A 95 10.98 15.65 -4.96
N TYR A 96 12.01 15.70 -5.82
CA TYR A 96 12.59 16.96 -6.28
C TYR A 96 11.76 17.66 -7.36
N GLN A 97 10.97 16.94 -8.12
CA GLN A 97 10.19 17.52 -9.22
C GLN A 97 8.86 18.13 -8.75
N LEU A 98 8.19 17.53 -7.76
CA LEU A 98 6.93 18.06 -7.21
C LEU A 98 7.13 19.27 -6.31
N SER A 99 8.24 19.34 -5.55
CA SER A 99 8.51 20.47 -4.65
C SER A 99 8.89 21.77 -5.36
N LYS A 100 9.49 21.69 -6.56
CA LYS A 100 9.88 22.88 -7.34
C LYS A 100 8.70 23.62 -7.98
N TYR A 101 7.61 22.95 -8.26
CA TYR A 101 6.46 23.56 -8.97
C TYR A 101 5.47 24.26 -8.03
N HIS A 102 5.43 23.91 -6.73
CA HIS A 102 4.44 24.43 -5.77
C HIS A 102 4.97 25.38 -4.71
N SER A 103 6.27 25.74 -4.74
CA SER A 103 6.91 26.49 -3.64
C SER A 103 6.67 28.01 -3.63
N LYS A 104 5.71 28.53 -4.40
CA LYS A 104 5.63 30.01 -4.51
C LYS A 104 4.63 30.72 -3.59
N ASN A 105 3.62 30.10 -2.97
CA ASN A 105 2.67 30.90 -2.15
C ASN A 105 1.74 30.15 -1.16
N GLN A 106 2.01 28.93 -0.72
CA GLN A 106 1.22 28.29 0.35
C GLN A 106 2.12 27.56 1.34
N LYS A 107 1.74 27.56 2.63
CA LYS A 107 2.33 26.72 3.67
C LYS A 107 2.14 25.27 3.25
N ILE A 108 3.15 24.69 2.58
CA ILE A 108 3.09 23.33 2.05
C ILE A 108 3.20 22.39 3.24
N ILE A 109 2.07 21.79 3.61
CA ILE A 109 2.05 20.66 4.54
C ILE A 109 2.83 19.55 3.86
N THR A 110 3.88 19.06 4.49
CA THR A 110 4.74 17.99 3.93
C THR A 110 3.99 16.65 3.97
N ASP A 111 4.38 15.69 3.10
CA ASP A 111 3.84 14.33 3.15
C ASP A 111 4.02 13.71 4.54
N GLU A 112 5.14 14.02 5.23
CA GLU A 112 5.43 13.56 6.59
C GLU A 112 4.40 14.02 7.61
N GLU A 113 3.86 15.24 7.49
CA GLU A 113 2.82 15.76 8.36
C GLU A 113 1.44 15.16 8.10
N ARG A 114 1.28 14.45 6.99
CA ARG A 114 0.02 13.85 6.54
C ARG A 114 0.08 12.33 6.37
N LEU A 115 1.07 11.66 6.94
CA LEU A 115 1.24 10.20 6.80
C LEU A 115 -0.01 9.43 7.22
N TYR A 116 -0.67 9.88 8.30
CA TYR A 116 -1.91 9.26 8.83
C TYR A 116 -3.10 9.32 7.85
N GLU A 117 -3.08 10.23 6.88
CA GLU A 117 -4.08 10.33 5.81
C GLU A 117 -3.62 9.62 4.53
N LEU A 118 -2.35 9.87 4.14
CA LEU A 118 -1.82 9.44 2.85
C LEU A 118 -1.62 7.92 2.79
N VAL A 119 -1.02 7.34 3.83
CA VAL A 119 -0.68 5.91 3.81
C VAL A 119 -1.93 5.01 3.79
N PRO A 120 -2.96 5.24 4.63
CA PRO A 120 -4.20 4.47 4.55
C PRO A 120 -4.92 4.60 3.21
N ARG A 121 -4.90 5.80 2.63
CA ARG A 121 -5.50 6.04 1.31
C ARG A 121 -4.78 5.27 0.21
N LEU A 122 -3.45 5.36 0.16
CA LEU A 122 -2.65 4.65 -0.83
C LEU A 122 -2.77 3.13 -0.67
N LEU A 123 -2.83 2.64 0.57
CA LEU A 123 -3.04 1.23 0.84
C LEU A 123 -4.41 0.75 0.35
N LEU A 124 -5.45 1.54 0.57
CA LEU A 124 -6.78 1.25 0.04
C LEU A 124 -6.79 1.25 -1.49
N ASP A 125 -6.18 2.25 -2.13
CA ASP A 125 -6.05 2.32 -3.59
C ASP A 125 -5.33 1.09 -4.15
N PHE A 126 -4.31 0.59 -3.44
CA PHE A 126 -3.62 -0.64 -3.79
C PHE A 126 -4.53 -1.88 -3.66
N LYS A 127 -5.24 -2.02 -2.53
CA LYS A 127 -6.20 -3.13 -2.30
C LYS A 127 -7.31 -3.13 -3.37
N LEU A 128 -7.86 -1.97 -3.69
CA LEU A 128 -8.87 -1.82 -4.75
C LEU A 128 -8.31 -2.21 -6.13
N ALA A 129 -7.08 -1.83 -6.44
CA ALA A 129 -6.45 -2.19 -7.71
C ALA A 129 -6.26 -3.72 -7.86
N ILE A 130 -5.98 -4.44 -6.77
CA ILE A 130 -5.92 -5.90 -6.77
C ILE A 130 -7.30 -6.50 -7.10
N VAL A 131 -8.34 -6.02 -6.43
CA VAL A 131 -9.72 -6.50 -6.67
C VAL A 131 -10.15 -6.24 -8.11
N GLU A 132 -9.86 -5.06 -8.65
CA GLU A 132 -10.18 -4.69 -10.03
C GLU A 132 -9.44 -5.58 -11.05
N GLU A 133 -8.17 -5.90 -10.79
CA GLU A 133 -7.41 -6.81 -11.62
C GLU A 133 -7.99 -8.22 -11.59
N GLU A 134 -8.35 -8.73 -10.42
CA GLU A 134 -9.01 -10.04 -10.28
C GLU A 134 -10.38 -10.06 -10.95
N MET A 135 -11.18 -9.00 -10.85
CA MET A 135 -12.44 -8.85 -11.57
C MET A 135 -12.25 -8.93 -13.09
N LYS A 136 -11.23 -8.24 -13.59
CA LYS A 136 -10.88 -8.27 -15.02
C LYS A 136 -10.46 -9.67 -15.48
N HIS A 137 -9.62 -10.35 -14.72
CA HIS A 137 -9.21 -11.72 -15.02
C HIS A 137 -10.41 -12.69 -14.99
N THR A 138 -11.30 -12.52 -14.01
CA THR A 138 -12.53 -13.33 -13.89
C THR A 138 -13.42 -13.17 -15.13
N LEU A 139 -13.61 -11.95 -15.62
CA LEU A 139 -14.38 -11.71 -16.84
C LEU A 139 -13.66 -12.23 -18.10
N GLN A 140 -12.33 -12.12 -18.17
CA GLN A 140 -11.57 -12.65 -19.30
C GLN A 140 -11.71 -14.17 -19.44
N ALA A 141 -11.90 -14.89 -18.34
CA ALA A 141 -12.15 -16.34 -18.39
C ALA A 141 -13.39 -16.70 -19.23
N LEU A 142 -14.43 -15.85 -19.24
CA LEU A 142 -15.62 -16.04 -20.08
C LEU A 142 -15.33 -15.94 -21.59
N SER A 143 -14.19 -15.37 -21.99
CA SER A 143 -13.78 -15.31 -23.40
C SER A 143 -13.24 -16.65 -23.90
N ASN A 144 -12.98 -17.62 -23.03
CA ASN A 144 -12.59 -18.97 -23.41
C ASN A 144 -13.81 -19.76 -23.89
N PRO A 145 -13.86 -20.23 -25.15
CA PRO A 145 -15.02 -20.98 -25.70
C PRO A 145 -15.37 -22.24 -24.91
N ALA A 146 -14.38 -22.90 -24.30
CA ALA A 146 -14.59 -24.08 -23.48
C ALA A 146 -15.40 -23.76 -22.19
N ILE A 147 -15.19 -22.58 -21.62
CA ILE A 147 -15.89 -22.10 -20.44
C ILE A 147 -17.24 -21.48 -20.85
N ALA A 148 -17.26 -20.67 -21.91
CA ALA A 148 -18.47 -20.01 -22.37
C ALA A 148 -19.59 -20.99 -22.79
N ASN A 149 -19.24 -22.21 -23.22
CA ASN A 149 -20.17 -23.25 -23.60
C ASN A 149 -20.59 -24.17 -22.42
N ASP A 150 -20.02 -23.96 -21.25
CA ASP A 150 -20.37 -24.73 -20.02
C ASP A 150 -21.19 -23.84 -19.07
N PRO A 151 -22.51 -24.09 -18.93
CA PRO A 151 -23.36 -23.22 -18.10
C PRO A 151 -22.99 -23.24 -16.61
N GLU A 152 -22.43 -24.34 -16.10
CA GLU A 152 -22.03 -24.46 -14.69
C GLU A 152 -20.79 -23.62 -14.41
N GLN A 153 -19.78 -23.67 -15.28
CA GLN A 153 -18.59 -22.84 -15.17
C GLN A 153 -18.91 -21.36 -15.36
N CYS A 154 -19.78 -21.00 -16.31
CA CYS A 154 -20.25 -19.63 -16.48
C CYS A 154 -20.91 -19.09 -15.20
N LEU A 155 -21.78 -19.87 -14.58
CA LEU A 155 -22.45 -19.46 -13.34
C LEU A 155 -21.46 -19.23 -12.20
N ALA A 156 -20.48 -20.14 -12.03
CA ALA A 156 -19.43 -20.01 -11.02
C ALA A 156 -18.60 -18.72 -11.20
N ILE A 157 -18.23 -18.40 -12.44
CA ILE A 157 -17.48 -17.17 -12.77
C ILE A 157 -18.31 -15.91 -12.49
N MET A 158 -19.59 -15.92 -12.87
CA MET A 158 -20.50 -14.79 -12.59
C MET A 158 -20.71 -14.58 -11.10
N GLN A 159 -20.79 -15.66 -10.33
CA GLN A 159 -20.89 -15.60 -8.87
C GLN A 159 -19.60 -15.03 -8.26
N ARG A 160 -18.44 -15.49 -8.70
CA ARG A 160 -17.15 -14.94 -8.26
C ARG A 160 -17.02 -13.45 -8.57
N TYR A 161 -17.41 -13.03 -9.76
CA TYR A 161 -17.41 -11.63 -10.14
C TYR A 161 -18.31 -10.77 -9.23
N LYS A 162 -19.49 -11.28 -8.90
CA LYS A 162 -20.41 -10.61 -7.98
C LYS A 162 -19.84 -10.46 -6.57
N GLU A 163 -19.15 -11.48 -6.06
CA GLU A 163 -18.47 -11.45 -4.77
C GLU A 163 -17.37 -10.36 -4.77
N LEU A 164 -16.58 -10.30 -5.84
CA LEU A 164 -15.54 -9.26 -5.99
C LEU A 164 -16.14 -7.85 -6.06
N GLN A 165 -17.26 -7.65 -6.75
CA GLN A 165 -17.99 -6.37 -6.76
C GLN A 165 -18.47 -5.97 -5.37
N GLN A 166 -18.97 -6.92 -4.57
CA GLN A 166 -19.38 -6.66 -3.20
C GLN A 166 -18.19 -6.26 -2.32
N THR A 167 -17.07 -6.97 -2.46
CA THR A 167 -15.81 -6.64 -1.76
C THR A 167 -15.32 -5.24 -2.12
N GLN A 168 -15.30 -4.89 -3.41
CA GLN A 168 -14.95 -3.55 -3.89
C GLN A 168 -15.84 -2.47 -3.26
N SER A 169 -17.16 -2.70 -3.25
CA SER A 169 -18.12 -1.76 -2.67
C SER A 169 -17.93 -1.56 -1.17
N LEU A 170 -17.68 -2.64 -0.43
CA LEU A 170 -17.41 -2.59 1.01
C LEU A 170 -16.10 -1.84 1.32
N MET A 171 -15.04 -2.10 0.55
CA MET A 171 -13.77 -1.37 0.69
C MET A 171 -13.96 0.13 0.44
N ALA A 172 -14.71 0.50 -0.60
CA ALA A 172 -14.97 1.90 -0.93
C ALA A 172 -15.82 2.62 0.14
N GLN A 173 -16.78 1.93 0.76
CA GLN A 173 -17.58 2.46 1.87
C GLN A 173 -16.72 2.65 3.13
N ASN A 174 -15.93 1.66 3.49
CA ASN A 174 -15.04 1.73 4.66
C ASN A 174 -13.95 2.81 4.54
N ALA A 175 -13.61 3.22 3.33
CA ALA A 175 -12.71 4.35 3.08
C ALA A 175 -13.27 5.68 3.60
N GLY A 176 -14.59 5.87 3.52
CA GLY A 176 -15.27 7.06 4.05
C GLY A 176 -15.29 7.12 5.58
N ASP A 177 -15.34 5.96 6.24
CA ASP A 177 -15.48 5.87 7.70
C ASP A 177 -14.14 5.89 8.44
N ARG A 178 -13.04 5.43 7.81
CA ARG A 178 -11.68 5.38 8.42
C ARG A 178 -10.95 6.73 8.47
N VAL A 179 -11.46 7.77 7.84
CA VAL A 179 -10.88 9.14 7.89
C VAL A 179 -11.13 9.85 9.24
N VAL A 180 -11.76 9.19 10.20
CA VAL A 180 -11.99 9.74 11.56
C VAL A 180 -11.07 9.06 12.56
N LEU A 181 -9.78 8.94 12.27
CA LEU A 181 -8.77 8.74 13.30
C LEU A 181 -8.38 10.14 13.81
N LYS A 182 -8.82 10.44 15.03
CA LYS A 182 -8.53 11.71 15.70
C LYS A 182 -7.02 11.97 15.75
N ALA A 183 -6.64 13.15 15.27
CA ALA A 183 -5.35 13.75 15.56
C ALA A 183 -5.17 13.97 17.06
#